data_7648c370df8af77dc610216593b021be
#
_entry.id   7648c370df8af77dc610216593b021be
#
_cell.length_a   1.000
_cell.length_b   1.000
_cell.length_c   1.000
_cell.angle_alpha   90.00
_cell.angle_beta   90.00
_cell.angle_gamma   90.00
#
_symmetry.space_group_name_H-M   'P 1'
#
loop_
_entity.id
_entity.type
_entity.pdbx_description
1 polymer ?
#
loop_
_entity_poly.entity_id
_entity_poly.type
_entity_poly.pdbx_seq_one_letter_code
_entity_poly.pdbx_strand_id
1 'polypeptide(L)'
;IRTKFKTIMVRATESRVNTRHYLEISGRLENGTLEQHATWDAQWTNTPDAAPLLTSLGVVDFEQVHVQAPNGTLFADCTESLLEQNPSYRQQFLQGYEHWLLRMPHVRYFVSLSNPGLAVGDVNGDGLDDLYVCQEQGLPNRLFLQRQDGTAEDVSSEWGVDWLQDSRSALLLDLDNDGDQDLVVAYIGGLLIAENVAGKRFEVRTMLPTSEDLMSVSAADFDNDGDVDLYTTAYFPDHFIEHSHAGGLPTGVENFVYHDSNLGGTNILLRNDVADDRWDFLDVTEQVGLDMNNARF
;
A
#
# COMPACT_ATOMS: atom_id res chain seq x y z
N ILE A 1 -16.82 -17.09 -13.55
CA ILE A 1 -17.35 -15.73 -13.78
C ILE A 1 -17.34 -15.00 -12.45
N ARG A 2 -16.80 -13.81 -12.45
CA ARG A 2 -16.84 -12.87 -11.33
C ARG A 2 -17.73 -11.71 -11.73
N THR A 3 -18.57 -11.25 -10.80
CA THR A 3 -19.46 -10.10 -11.03
C THR A 3 -19.34 -9.14 -9.86
N LYS A 4 -19.22 -7.86 -10.16
CA LYS A 4 -19.28 -6.77 -9.20
C LYS A 4 -20.36 -5.79 -9.61
N PHE A 5 -21.24 -5.46 -8.69
CA PHE A 5 -22.31 -4.50 -8.90
C PHE A 5 -22.26 -3.46 -7.80
N LYS A 6 -22.21 -2.18 -8.16
CA LYS A 6 -22.12 -1.08 -7.23
C LYS A 6 -23.07 0.05 -7.61
N THR A 7 -23.90 0.49 -6.66
CA THR A 7 -24.66 1.74 -6.81
C THR A 7 -23.74 2.91 -6.50
N ILE A 8 -23.50 3.77 -7.46
CA ILE A 8 -22.55 4.90 -7.37
C ILE A 8 -23.25 6.25 -7.22
N MET A 9 -24.56 6.32 -7.45
CA MET A 9 -25.34 7.52 -7.25
C MET A 9 -26.78 7.16 -6.89
N VAL A 10 -27.37 7.91 -5.96
CA VAL A 10 -28.80 7.87 -5.65
C VAL A 10 -29.30 9.31 -5.52
N ARG A 11 -30.33 9.67 -6.28
CA ARG A 11 -31.02 10.96 -6.19
C ARG A 11 -32.51 10.72 -6.07
N ALA A 12 -33.09 11.09 -4.92
CA ALA A 12 -34.50 10.95 -4.63
C ALA A 12 -35.21 12.30 -4.74
N THR A 13 -36.41 12.28 -5.30
CA THR A 13 -37.42 13.36 -5.25
C THR A 13 -38.69 12.82 -4.60
N GLU A 14 -39.69 13.63 -4.44
CA GLU A 14 -40.98 13.20 -3.82
C GLU A 14 -41.65 12.03 -4.58
N SER A 15 -41.49 11.95 -5.88
CA SER A 15 -42.18 10.95 -6.72
C SER A 15 -41.25 9.96 -7.43
N ARG A 16 -39.96 10.18 -7.44
CA ARG A 16 -38.99 9.36 -8.20
C ARG A 16 -37.66 9.21 -7.48
N VAL A 17 -37.01 8.07 -7.71
CA VAL A 17 -35.62 7.83 -7.36
C VAL A 17 -34.85 7.54 -8.64
N ASN A 18 -33.76 8.26 -8.86
CA ASN A 18 -32.81 7.99 -9.93
C ASN A 18 -31.55 7.38 -9.32
N THR A 19 -31.07 6.29 -9.89
CA THR A 19 -29.87 5.60 -9.45
C THR A 19 -28.94 5.40 -10.62
N ARG A 20 -27.62 5.46 -10.34
CA ARG A 20 -26.59 5.05 -11.29
C ARG A 20 -25.84 3.87 -10.73
N HIS A 21 -25.62 2.88 -11.55
CA HIS A 21 -24.99 1.63 -11.19
C HIS A 21 -23.78 1.36 -12.08
N TYR A 22 -22.74 0.83 -11.47
CA TYR A 22 -21.59 0.26 -12.16
C TYR A 22 -21.64 -1.26 -12.07
N LEU A 23 -21.49 -1.91 -13.21
CA LEU A 23 -21.42 -3.36 -13.34
C LEU A 23 -20.08 -3.74 -13.96
N GLU A 24 -19.43 -4.71 -13.37
CA GLU A 24 -18.23 -5.35 -13.89
C GLU A 24 -18.48 -6.86 -13.92
N ILE A 25 -18.23 -7.47 -15.07
CA ILE A 25 -18.31 -8.92 -15.26
C ILE A 25 -16.98 -9.36 -15.86
N SER A 26 -16.32 -10.30 -15.24
CA SER A 26 -15.12 -10.92 -15.80
C SER A 26 -15.18 -12.44 -15.74
N GLY A 27 -14.52 -13.08 -16.69
CA GLY A 27 -14.50 -14.53 -16.76
C GLY A 27 -13.50 -15.08 -17.75
N ARG A 28 -13.17 -16.36 -17.56
CA ARG A 28 -12.32 -17.10 -18.50
C ARG A 28 -13.16 -17.65 -19.66
N LEU A 29 -12.59 -17.55 -20.85
CA LEU A 29 -13.04 -18.21 -22.08
C LEU A 29 -12.08 -19.36 -22.39
N GLU A 30 -12.40 -20.16 -23.37
CA GLU A 30 -11.56 -21.28 -23.82
C GLU A 30 -10.15 -20.83 -24.23
N ASN A 31 -10.03 -19.65 -24.88
CA ASN A 31 -8.78 -19.12 -25.41
C ASN A 31 -8.50 -17.70 -24.90
N GLY A 32 -8.82 -17.40 -23.62
CA GLY A 32 -8.56 -16.07 -23.08
C GLY A 32 -9.45 -15.66 -21.93
N THR A 33 -9.61 -14.36 -21.77
CA THR A 33 -10.49 -13.75 -20.76
C THR A 33 -11.39 -12.70 -21.39
N LEU A 34 -12.59 -12.56 -20.84
CA LEU A 34 -13.54 -11.52 -21.17
C LEU A 34 -13.76 -10.65 -19.94
N GLU A 35 -13.76 -9.35 -20.15
CA GLU A 35 -14.14 -8.36 -19.15
C GLU A 35 -15.15 -7.38 -19.76
N GLN A 36 -16.22 -7.09 -19.04
CA GLN A 36 -17.28 -6.16 -19.44
C GLN A 36 -17.51 -5.16 -18.31
N HIS A 37 -17.50 -3.89 -18.66
CA HIS A 37 -17.84 -2.79 -17.77
C HIS A 37 -19.07 -2.08 -18.32
N ALA A 38 -20.02 -1.77 -17.46
CA ALA A 38 -21.20 -1.02 -17.84
C ALA A 38 -21.63 -0.03 -16.76
N THR A 39 -22.06 1.13 -17.20
CA THR A 39 -22.73 2.11 -16.33
C THR A 39 -24.19 2.19 -16.75
N TRP A 40 -25.09 1.98 -15.79
CA TRP A 40 -26.53 2.01 -16.00
C TRP A 40 -27.20 3.11 -15.20
N ASP A 41 -28.13 3.83 -15.84
CA ASP A 41 -29.06 4.72 -15.16
C ASP A 41 -30.43 4.03 -15.02
N ALA A 42 -30.97 4.03 -13.81
CA ALA A 42 -32.27 3.47 -13.50
C ALA A 42 -33.18 4.52 -12.86
N GLN A 43 -34.45 4.50 -13.22
CA GLN A 43 -35.49 5.31 -12.61
C GLN A 43 -36.50 4.41 -11.89
N TRP A 44 -36.89 4.82 -10.70
CA TRP A 44 -37.80 4.07 -9.84
C TRP A 44 -38.94 4.99 -9.38
N THR A 45 -40.11 4.40 -9.10
CA THR A 45 -41.15 5.12 -8.37
C THR A 45 -40.70 5.38 -6.93
N ASN A 46 -41.08 6.53 -6.38
CA ASN A 46 -40.97 6.83 -4.94
C ASN A 46 -42.37 7.02 -4.41
N THR A 47 -42.99 5.97 -3.89
CA THR A 47 -44.33 5.98 -3.35
C THR A 47 -44.25 5.72 -1.85
N PRO A 48 -44.81 6.56 -0.98
CA PRO A 48 -44.85 6.29 0.45
C PRO A 48 -45.45 4.90 0.73
N ASP A 49 -44.84 4.15 1.62
CA ASP A 49 -45.28 2.83 2.11
C ASP A 49 -45.32 1.70 1.06
N ALA A 50 -44.71 1.92 -0.13
CA ALA A 50 -44.60 0.89 -1.17
C ALA A 50 -43.16 0.70 -1.59
N ALA A 51 -42.79 -0.54 -1.99
CA ALA A 51 -41.48 -0.81 -2.55
C ALA A 51 -41.30 -0.05 -3.88
N PRO A 52 -40.12 0.56 -4.14
CA PRO A 52 -39.84 1.22 -5.38
C PRO A 52 -39.95 0.25 -6.57
N LEU A 53 -40.61 0.68 -7.64
CA LEU A 53 -40.75 -0.08 -8.87
C LEU A 53 -39.86 0.53 -9.96
N LEU A 54 -39.08 -0.29 -10.65
CA LEU A 54 -38.26 0.12 -11.78
C LEU A 54 -39.16 0.58 -12.94
N THR A 55 -38.98 1.83 -13.38
CA THR A 55 -39.75 2.42 -14.48
C THR A 55 -38.92 2.61 -15.75
N SER A 56 -37.62 2.75 -15.62
CA SER A 56 -36.71 2.87 -16.76
C SER A 56 -35.33 2.35 -16.38
N LEU A 57 -34.67 1.72 -17.38
CA LEU A 57 -33.29 1.29 -17.29
C LEU A 57 -32.61 1.63 -18.61
N GLY A 58 -31.49 2.33 -18.55
CA GLY A 58 -30.68 2.69 -19.70
C GLY A 58 -29.20 2.43 -19.45
N VAL A 59 -28.52 1.96 -20.48
CA VAL A 59 -27.05 1.85 -20.49
C VAL A 59 -26.49 3.22 -20.86
N VAL A 60 -25.63 3.76 -20.02
CA VAL A 60 -24.96 5.06 -20.23
C VAL A 60 -23.62 4.84 -20.92
N ASP A 61 -22.91 3.82 -20.48
CA ASP A 61 -21.61 3.46 -21.00
C ASP A 61 -21.43 1.94 -20.98
N PHE A 62 -20.73 1.41 -21.98
CA PHE A 62 -20.42 0.00 -22.07
C PHE A 62 -19.08 -0.22 -22.74
N GLU A 63 -18.21 -0.93 -22.07
CA GLU A 63 -16.92 -1.37 -22.58
C GLU A 63 -16.82 -2.90 -22.48
N GLN A 64 -16.26 -3.51 -23.52
CA GLN A 64 -15.92 -4.93 -23.49
C GLN A 64 -14.48 -5.13 -23.93
N VAL A 65 -13.71 -5.80 -23.10
CA VAL A 65 -12.32 -6.18 -23.39
C VAL A 65 -12.25 -7.69 -23.53
N HIS A 66 -11.71 -8.14 -24.64
CA HIS A 66 -11.43 -9.55 -24.89
C HIS A 66 -9.91 -9.72 -25.05
N VAL A 67 -9.30 -10.41 -24.11
CA VAL A 67 -7.87 -10.74 -24.16
C VAL A 67 -7.72 -12.16 -24.65
N GLN A 68 -7.08 -12.32 -25.79
CA GLN A 68 -6.66 -13.64 -26.31
C GLN A 68 -5.29 -13.98 -25.75
N ALA A 69 -5.20 -15.04 -25.00
CA ALA A 69 -3.98 -15.55 -24.42
C ALA A 69 -3.76 -17.01 -24.83
N PRO A 70 -3.37 -17.26 -26.07
CA PRO A 70 -3.23 -18.62 -26.60
C PRO A 70 -2.20 -19.45 -25.84
N ASN A 71 -1.26 -18.80 -25.15
CA ASN A 71 -0.20 -19.44 -24.34
C ASN A 71 -0.45 -19.40 -22.83
N GLY A 72 -1.70 -19.05 -22.40
CA GLY A 72 -2.05 -18.95 -20.98
C GLY A 72 -2.25 -17.53 -20.49
N THR A 73 -2.08 -17.29 -19.18
CA THR A 73 -2.23 -15.98 -18.54
C THR A 73 -1.00 -15.10 -18.80
N LEU A 74 -1.18 -13.77 -18.88
CA LEU A 74 -0.09 -12.80 -18.99
C LEU A 74 0.82 -12.80 -17.77
N PHE A 75 0.25 -13.15 -16.59
CA PHE A 75 0.97 -13.24 -15.32
C PHE A 75 0.79 -14.64 -14.74
N ALA A 76 1.83 -15.15 -14.15
CA ALA A 76 1.84 -16.39 -13.40
C ALA A 76 2.36 -16.13 -11.98
N ASP A 77 1.83 -16.85 -10.99
CA ASP A 77 2.38 -16.85 -9.65
C ASP A 77 3.68 -17.66 -9.66
N CYS A 78 4.78 -16.97 -9.46
CA CYS A 78 6.14 -17.52 -9.42
C CYS A 78 6.71 -17.56 -8.00
N THR A 79 5.93 -17.24 -6.97
CA THR A 79 6.38 -17.09 -5.59
C THR A 79 7.08 -18.35 -5.09
N GLU A 80 6.48 -19.53 -5.29
CA GLU A 80 7.10 -20.79 -4.89
C GLU A 80 8.39 -21.06 -5.65
N SER A 81 8.38 -20.94 -6.96
CA SER A 81 9.59 -21.21 -7.79
C SER A 81 10.75 -20.25 -7.49
N LEU A 82 10.44 -19.02 -7.09
CA LEU A 82 11.42 -18.01 -6.72
C LEU A 82 11.98 -18.25 -5.32
N LEU A 83 11.15 -18.60 -4.34
CA LEU A 83 11.49 -18.52 -2.91
C LEU A 83 11.61 -19.86 -2.19
N GLU A 84 11.19 -21.01 -2.78
CA GLU A 84 11.04 -22.28 -2.06
C GLU A 84 12.34 -22.82 -1.43
N GLN A 85 13.49 -22.41 -1.95
CA GLN A 85 14.82 -22.82 -1.44
C GLN A 85 15.18 -22.12 -0.12
N ASN A 86 14.47 -21.02 0.23
CA ASN A 86 14.74 -20.26 1.43
C ASN A 86 13.94 -20.80 2.63
N PRO A 87 14.58 -21.01 3.79
CA PRO A 87 13.86 -21.41 5.01
C PRO A 87 12.74 -20.43 5.40
N SER A 88 12.95 -19.11 5.19
CA SER A 88 11.99 -18.04 5.45
C SER A 88 10.69 -18.21 4.65
N TYR A 89 10.74 -18.73 3.44
CA TYR A 89 9.55 -19.00 2.65
C TYR A 89 8.55 -19.91 3.39
N ARG A 90 9.03 -21.06 3.90
CA ARG A 90 8.17 -22.02 4.60
C ARG A 90 7.83 -21.58 6.02
N GLN A 91 8.77 -20.93 6.72
CA GLN A 91 8.62 -20.58 8.12
C GLN A 91 7.80 -19.30 8.31
N GLN A 92 7.83 -18.40 7.35
CA GLN A 92 7.23 -17.06 7.46
C GLN A 92 6.14 -16.83 6.42
N PHE A 93 6.41 -16.98 5.11
CA PHE A 93 5.47 -16.58 4.06
C PHE A 93 4.34 -17.57 3.78
N LEU A 94 4.56 -18.88 3.96
CA LEU A 94 3.49 -19.87 3.84
C LEU A 94 2.52 -19.87 5.02
N GLN A 95 2.86 -19.19 6.10
CA GLN A 95 1.99 -19.04 7.25
C GLN A 95 1.02 -17.89 7.02
N GLY A 96 -0.27 -18.19 6.94
CA GLY A 96 -1.30 -17.17 6.73
C GLY A 96 -1.47 -16.25 7.94
N TYR A 97 -2.15 -15.14 7.71
CA TYR A 97 -2.45 -14.10 8.70
C TYR A 97 -2.99 -14.67 10.04
N GLU A 98 -3.95 -15.61 9.99
CA GLU A 98 -4.52 -16.21 11.19
C GLU A 98 -3.48 -16.95 12.04
N HIS A 99 -2.47 -17.57 11.41
CA HIS A 99 -1.40 -18.24 12.12
C HIS A 99 -0.62 -17.27 13.01
N TRP A 100 -0.28 -16.08 12.47
CA TRP A 100 0.47 -15.06 13.18
C TRP A 100 -0.39 -14.33 14.21
N LEU A 101 -1.64 -14.01 13.88
CA LEU A 101 -2.59 -13.37 14.79
C LEU A 101 -2.76 -14.13 16.12
N LEU A 102 -2.73 -15.45 16.07
CA LEU A 102 -2.85 -16.29 17.27
C LEU A 102 -1.55 -16.34 18.11
N ARG A 103 -0.42 -15.99 17.53
CA ARG A 103 0.93 -16.09 18.16
C ARG A 103 1.51 -14.74 18.54
N MET A 104 1.08 -13.69 17.89
CA MET A 104 1.58 -12.32 18.06
C MET A 104 0.44 -11.42 18.55
N PRO A 105 0.21 -11.32 19.87
CA PRO A 105 -0.95 -10.60 20.41
C PRO A 105 -0.96 -9.11 20.10
N HIS A 106 0.17 -8.50 19.75
CA HIS A 106 0.26 -7.09 19.36
C HIS A 106 -0.40 -6.79 18.02
N VAL A 107 -0.49 -7.82 17.16
CA VAL A 107 -1.06 -7.75 15.81
C VAL A 107 -2.60 -7.64 15.82
N ARG A 108 -3.25 -7.78 16.97
CA ARG A 108 -4.71 -7.98 17.08
C ARG A 108 -5.58 -6.83 16.65
N TYR A 109 -5.08 -5.59 16.59
CA TYR A 109 -6.00 -4.45 16.57
C TYR A 109 -6.12 -3.74 15.23
N PHE A 110 -5.10 -3.73 14.37
CA PHE A 110 -5.11 -2.94 13.15
C PHE A 110 -4.59 -3.62 11.88
N VAL A 111 -4.09 -4.81 12.00
CA VAL A 111 -3.46 -5.56 10.91
C VAL A 111 -4.40 -5.86 9.74
N SER A 112 -5.71 -5.85 9.99
CA SER A 112 -6.70 -5.99 8.92
C SER A 112 -6.74 -4.81 7.94
N LEU A 113 -6.10 -3.69 8.29
CA LEU A 113 -6.08 -2.47 7.49
C LEU A 113 -4.76 -2.23 6.77
N SER A 114 -3.69 -2.88 7.17
CA SER A 114 -2.37 -2.66 6.59
C SER A 114 -1.75 -3.97 6.13
N ASN A 115 -1.61 -4.09 4.85
CA ASN A 115 -0.78 -5.14 4.27
C ASN A 115 0.65 -4.63 4.24
N PRO A 116 1.64 -5.42 4.68
CA PRO A 116 3.03 -5.08 4.52
C PRO A 116 3.37 -4.77 3.06
N GLY A 117 4.13 -3.70 2.84
CA GLY A 117 4.58 -3.30 1.52
C GLY A 117 5.74 -4.13 1.01
N LEU A 118 6.09 -3.90 -0.23
CA LEU A 118 7.30 -4.44 -0.84
C LEU A 118 7.93 -3.41 -1.76
N ALA A 119 9.25 -3.50 -1.94
CA ALA A 119 10.01 -2.72 -2.91
C ALA A 119 10.79 -3.66 -3.84
N VAL A 120 10.94 -3.24 -5.07
CA VAL A 120 11.68 -3.97 -6.12
C VAL A 120 12.74 -3.04 -6.69
N GLY A 121 13.96 -3.52 -6.82
CA GLY A 121 15.09 -2.79 -7.39
C GLY A 121 16.36 -3.64 -7.43
N ASP A 122 17.34 -3.22 -8.18
CA ASP A 122 18.65 -3.87 -8.31
C ASP A 122 19.60 -3.31 -7.24
N VAL A 123 19.62 -3.93 -6.06
CA VAL A 123 20.39 -3.40 -4.91
C VAL A 123 21.89 -3.80 -4.96
N ASN A 124 22.23 -4.79 -5.78
CA ASN A 124 23.61 -5.29 -5.88
C ASN A 124 24.31 -4.92 -7.20
N GLY A 125 23.61 -4.24 -8.12
CA GLY A 125 24.12 -3.77 -9.41
C GLY A 125 24.36 -4.89 -10.42
N ASP A 126 23.68 -6.04 -10.31
CA ASP A 126 23.89 -7.19 -11.20
C ASP A 126 22.95 -7.22 -12.43
N GLY A 127 22.02 -6.26 -12.50
CA GLY A 127 21.05 -6.09 -13.57
C GLY A 127 19.78 -6.93 -13.41
N LEU A 128 19.58 -7.55 -12.25
CA LEU A 128 18.35 -8.26 -11.88
C LEU A 128 17.63 -7.49 -10.77
N ASP A 129 16.31 -7.43 -10.84
CA ASP A 129 15.52 -6.80 -9.79
C ASP A 129 15.46 -7.70 -8.56
N ASP A 130 15.83 -7.17 -7.40
CA ASP A 130 15.77 -7.79 -6.09
C ASP A 130 14.45 -7.40 -5.38
N LEU A 131 14.09 -8.12 -4.33
CA LEU A 131 12.83 -7.94 -3.65
C LEU A 131 13.04 -7.69 -2.16
N TYR A 132 12.61 -6.52 -1.68
CA TYR A 132 12.47 -6.24 -0.25
C TYR A 132 11.01 -6.38 0.19
N VAL A 133 10.76 -7.13 1.27
CA VAL A 133 9.42 -7.41 1.78
C VAL A 133 9.31 -6.95 3.22
N CYS A 134 8.47 -5.94 3.44
CA CYS A 134 8.08 -5.50 4.77
C CYS A 134 7.31 -6.58 5.51
N GLN A 135 7.38 -6.56 6.84
CA GLN A 135 6.67 -7.51 7.69
C GLN A 135 6.02 -6.81 8.90
N GLU A 136 5.06 -7.50 9.47
CA GLU A 136 4.39 -7.11 10.71
C GLU A 136 5.37 -7.12 11.89
N GLN A 137 5.08 -6.32 12.90
CA GLN A 137 5.88 -6.23 14.12
C GLN A 137 6.22 -7.62 14.70
N GLY A 138 7.51 -7.87 14.90
CA GLY A 138 8.03 -9.11 15.47
C GLY A 138 8.34 -10.19 14.44
N LEU A 139 8.01 -9.98 13.17
CA LEU A 139 8.50 -10.75 12.05
C LEU A 139 9.63 -9.98 11.35
N PRO A 140 10.75 -10.63 10.99
CA PRO A 140 11.82 -9.94 10.30
C PRO A 140 11.42 -9.58 8.86
N ASN A 141 11.71 -8.34 8.47
CA ASN A 141 11.68 -7.94 7.08
C ASN A 141 12.63 -8.81 6.25
N ARG A 142 12.39 -8.93 4.95
CA ARG A 142 13.18 -9.82 4.10
C ARG A 142 13.68 -9.12 2.86
N LEU A 143 14.98 -9.37 2.55
CA LEU A 143 15.62 -9.02 1.29
C LEU A 143 16.01 -10.29 0.55
N PHE A 144 15.53 -10.42 -0.67
CA PHE A 144 15.82 -11.52 -1.56
C PHE A 144 16.57 -11.01 -2.78
N LEU A 145 17.80 -11.49 -2.98
CA LEU A 145 18.53 -11.20 -4.21
C LEU A 145 18.17 -12.22 -5.30
N GLN A 146 17.73 -11.71 -6.44
CA GLN A 146 17.40 -12.53 -7.60
C GLN A 146 18.65 -13.11 -8.22
N ARG A 147 18.55 -14.34 -8.75
CA ARG A 147 19.62 -15.04 -9.42
C ARG A 147 19.27 -15.29 -10.89
N GLN A 148 20.30 -15.47 -11.72
CA GLN A 148 20.15 -15.74 -13.16
C GLN A 148 19.36 -17.03 -13.47
N ASP A 149 19.29 -17.97 -12.54
CA ASP A 149 18.52 -19.21 -12.70
C ASP A 149 17.02 -19.03 -12.39
N GLY A 150 16.60 -17.81 -12.05
CA GLY A 150 15.21 -17.46 -11.72
C GLY A 150 14.80 -17.80 -10.29
N THR A 151 15.74 -18.13 -9.42
CA THR A 151 15.53 -18.22 -7.97
C THR A 151 15.96 -16.95 -7.26
N ALA A 152 15.62 -16.79 -5.97
CA ALA A 152 16.14 -15.70 -5.15
C ALA A 152 16.67 -16.22 -3.81
N GLU A 153 17.67 -15.55 -3.27
CA GLU A 153 18.34 -15.88 -2.02
C GLU A 153 17.97 -14.87 -0.91
N ASP A 154 17.53 -15.37 0.24
CA ASP A 154 17.31 -14.56 1.43
C ASP A 154 18.65 -14.14 2.05
N VAL A 155 19.00 -12.88 1.88
CA VAL A 155 20.23 -12.26 2.42
C VAL A 155 19.97 -11.27 3.53
N SER A 156 18.75 -11.22 4.06
CA SER A 156 18.25 -10.19 4.98
C SER A 156 19.16 -9.94 6.17
N SER A 157 19.63 -11.02 6.82
CA SER A 157 20.48 -10.92 8.00
C SER A 157 21.93 -10.55 7.64
N GLU A 158 22.42 -11.00 6.49
CA GLU A 158 23.77 -10.67 5.99
C GLU A 158 23.85 -9.19 5.62
N TRP A 159 22.78 -8.66 5.03
CA TRP A 159 22.68 -7.27 4.62
C TRP A 159 22.20 -6.33 5.73
N GLY A 160 21.85 -6.86 6.91
CA GLY A 160 21.48 -6.08 8.08
C GLY A 160 20.08 -5.44 8.02
N VAL A 161 19.16 -6.03 7.25
CA VAL A 161 17.83 -5.45 7.00
C VAL A 161 16.65 -6.27 7.55
N ASP A 162 16.93 -7.29 8.36
CA ASP A 162 15.93 -8.16 9.00
C ASP A 162 15.28 -7.51 10.25
N TRP A 163 14.91 -6.25 10.12
CA TRP A 163 14.30 -5.48 11.21
C TRP A 163 12.93 -6.04 11.59
N LEU A 164 12.57 -5.87 12.89
CA LEU A 164 11.35 -6.41 13.50
C LEU A 164 10.26 -5.36 13.73
N GLN A 165 10.44 -4.15 13.23
CA GLN A 165 9.46 -3.08 13.28
C GLN A 165 8.23 -3.44 12.43
N ASP A 166 7.07 -2.89 12.81
CA ASP A 166 5.86 -2.96 12.00
C ASP A 166 6.03 -2.10 10.74
N SER A 167 6.53 -2.72 9.67
CA SER A 167 6.91 -2.05 8.44
C SER A 167 5.76 -2.08 7.43
N ARG A 168 5.44 -0.92 6.85
CA ARG A 168 4.24 -0.71 6.05
C ARG A 168 4.51 -0.47 4.57
N SER A 169 5.58 0.22 4.27
CA SER A 169 5.97 0.59 2.91
C SER A 169 7.49 0.64 2.82
N ALA A 170 8.03 0.35 1.66
CA ALA A 170 9.45 0.50 1.39
C ALA A 170 9.69 1.06 -0.01
N LEU A 171 10.82 1.74 -0.19
CA LEU A 171 11.32 2.19 -1.47
C LEU A 171 12.82 1.82 -1.58
N LEU A 172 13.23 1.49 -2.79
CA LEU A 172 14.62 1.37 -3.21
C LEU A 172 14.91 2.49 -4.20
N LEU A 173 15.77 3.43 -3.84
CA LEU A 173 16.07 4.62 -4.63
C LEU A 173 17.41 5.22 -4.21
N ASP A 174 18.10 5.87 -5.12
CA ASP A 174 19.37 6.56 -4.90
C ASP A 174 19.09 7.92 -4.21
N LEU A 175 19.39 8.03 -2.92
CA LEU A 175 19.10 9.22 -2.11
C LEU A 175 20.29 10.19 -2.01
N ASP A 176 21.51 9.69 -2.18
CA ASP A 176 22.72 10.49 -2.07
C ASP A 176 23.43 10.71 -3.42
N ASN A 177 22.80 10.22 -4.51
CA ASN A 177 23.28 10.34 -5.88
C ASN A 177 24.64 9.64 -6.12
N ASP A 178 24.92 8.55 -5.39
CA ASP A 178 26.14 7.75 -5.58
C ASP A 178 26.00 6.65 -6.64
N GLY A 179 24.77 6.38 -7.09
CA GLY A 179 24.40 5.41 -8.12
C GLY A 179 23.92 4.07 -7.58
N ASP A 180 24.01 3.83 -6.28
CA ASP A 180 23.47 2.64 -5.61
C ASP A 180 22.05 2.93 -5.08
N GLN A 181 21.19 1.91 -4.99
CA GLN A 181 19.84 2.10 -4.46
C GLN A 181 19.80 1.94 -2.95
N ASP A 182 19.48 3.00 -2.23
CA ASP A 182 19.26 3.02 -0.80
C ASP A 182 17.90 2.48 -0.42
N LEU A 183 17.71 2.14 0.85
CA LEU A 183 16.48 1.58 1.37
C LEU A 183 15.78 2.55 2.33
N VAL A 184 14.57 2.94 1.98
CA VAL A 184 13.65 3.67 2.86
C VAL A 184 12.55 2.72 3.33
N VAL A 185 12.33 2.63 4.64
CA VAL A 185 11.26 1.82 5.22
C VAL A 185 10.37 2.68 6.10
N ALA A 186 9.11 2.76 5.72
CA ALA A 186 8.07 3.34 6.56
C ALA A 186 7.60 2.30 7.57
N TYR A 187 7.70 2.63 8.84
CA TYR A 187 7.24 1.79 9.95
C TYR A 187 6.35 2.61 10.90
N ILE A 188 5.65 1.96 11.81
CA ILE A 188 4.84 2.67 12.80
C ILE A 188 5.72 3.61 13.62
N GLY A 189 5.48 4.92 13.49
CA GLY A 189 6.18 5.98 14.20
C GLY A 189 7.35 6.61 13.47
N GLY A 190 7.70 6.19 12.23
CA GLY A 190 8.78 6.84 11.52
C GLY A 190 9.20 6.25 10.18
N LEU A 191 10.20 6.89 9.61
CA LEU A 191 10.99 6.39 8.49
C LEU A 191 12.35 5.93 8.97
N LEU A 192 12.78 4.77 8.49
CA LEU A 192 14.16 4.31 8.60
C LEU A 192 14.79 4.46 7.22
N ILE A 193 15.94 5.10 7.17
CA ILE A 193 16.73 5.31 5.95
C ILE A 193 18.07 4.63 6.14
N ALA A 194 18.40 3.73 5.22
CA ALA A 194 19.63 2.98 5.22
C ALA A 194 20.32 3.09 3.88
N GLU A 195 21.57 3.56 3.91
CA GLU A 195 22.46 3.64 2.76
C GLU A 195 22.88 2.25 2.30
N ASN A 196 22.90 2.07 1.02
CA ASN A 196 23.50 0.90 0.38
C ASN A 196 25.02 1.07 0.28
N VAL A 197 25.76 0.26 0.98
CA VAL A 197 27.22 0.35 0.97
C VAL A 197 27.80 -0.57 -0.11
N ALA A 198 28.06 0.00 -1.26
CA ALA A 198 28.72 -0.64 -2.42
C ALA A 198 28.03 -1.93 -2.89
N GLY A 199 26.69 -1.98 -2.88
CA GLY A 199 25.91 -3.14 -3.33
C GLY A 199 26.11 -4.41 -2.52
N LYS A 200 26.35 -4.29 -1.18
CA LYS A 200 26.69 -5.45 -0.33
C LYS A 200 26.01 -5.51 1.00
N ARG A 201 25.57 -4.41 1.53
CA ARG A 201 24.87 -4.30 2.81
C ARG A 201 24.21 -2.95 2.93
N PHE A 202 23.23 -2.83 3.82
CA PHE A 202 22.63 -1.57 4.22
C PHE A 202 23.16 -1.11 5.58
N GLU A 203 23.47 0.18 5.70
CA GLU A 203 23.84 0.83 6.97
C GLU A 203 22.79 1.88 7.31
N VAL A 204 22.15 1.76 8.49
CA VAL A 204 21.16 2.74 8.94
C VAL A 204 21.85 4.09 9.14
N ARG A 205 21.43 5.10 8.39
CA ARG A 205 21.94 6.47 8.46
C ARG A 205 21.08 7.36 9.34
N THR A 206 19.76 7.25 9.20
CA THR A 206 18.88 8.07 10.02
C THR A 206 17.53 7.37 10.27
N MET A 207 16.89 7.76 11.37
CA MET A 207 15.52 7.39 11.70
C MET A 207 14.75 8.69 11.97
N LEU A 208 13.81 8.99 11.12
CA LEU A 208 13.03 10.22 11.17
C LEU A 208 11.68 9.93 11.83
N PRO A 209 11.36 10.58 12.96
CA PRO A 209 10.05 10.45 13.56
C PRO A 209 8.99 11.08 12.65
N THR A 210 7.88 10.39 12.47
CA THR A 210 6.72 10.85 11.71
C THR A 210 5.45 10.61 12.52
N SER A 211 4.28 10.70 11.87
CA SER A 211 3.02 10.28 12.48
C SER A 211 3.07 8.82 12.94
N GLU A 212 2.40 8.52 14.07
CA GLU A 212 2.40 7.18 14.68
C GLU A 212 1.83 6.09 13.76
N ASP A 213 0.88 6.42 12.88
CA ASP A 213 0.25 5.46 11.95
C ASP A 213 0.67 5.72 10.52
N LEU A 214 1.96 5.75 10.27
CA LEU A 214 2.54 5.88 8.95
C LEU A 214 2.17 4.67 8.08
N MET A 215 1.59 4.92 6.90
CA MET A 215 1.08 3.87 6.03
C MET A 215 1.84 3.74 4.73
N SER A 216 2.33 4.84 4.20
CA SER A 216 2.98 4.83 2.89
C SER A 216 4.04 5.92 2.80
N VAL A 217 5.05 5.64 2.00
CA VAL A 217 6.05 6.61 1.55
C VAL A 217 6.09 6.60 0.02
N SER A 218 6.23 7.76 -0.57
CA SER A 218 6.48 7.99 -1.99
C SER A 218 7.62 8.98 -2.16
N ALA A 219 8.23 9.01 -3.35
CA ALA A 219 9.40 9.81 -3.60
C ALA A 219 9.28 10.56 -4.93
N ALA A 220 9.78 11.79 -4.97
CA ALA A 220 9.91 12.62 -6.15
C ALA A 220 10.82 13.81 -5.85
N ASP A 221 11.56 14.29 -6.83
CA ASP A 221 12.24 15.59 -6.78
C ASP A 221 11.18 16.69 -6.94
N PHE A 222 10.68 17.24 -5.80
CA PHE A 222 9.52 18.17 -5.83
C PHE A 222 9.92 19.61 -6.13
N ASP A 223 11.16 20.01 -5.82
CA ASP A 223 11.64 21.36 -6.01
C ASP A 223 12.63 21.51 -7.17
N ASN A 224 12.92 20.40 -7.86
CA ASN A 224 13.79 20.29 -9.04
C ASN A 224 15.25 20.70 -8.76
N ASP A 225 15.75 20.30 -7.59
CA ASP A 225 17.16 20.51 -7.24
C ASP A 225 18.07 19.32 -7.63
N GLY A 226 17.48 18.20 -8.03
CA GLY A 226 18.13 16.98 -8.49
C GLY A 226 18.21 15.89 -7.44
N ASP A 227 17.76 16.15 -6.21
CA ASP A 227 17.70 15.18 -5.12
C ASP A 227 16.27 14.63 -4.98
N VAL A 228 16.14 13.37 -4.57
CA VAL A 228 14.83 12.75 -4.44
C VAL A 228 14.28 12.94 -3.04
N ASP A 229 13.13 13.61 -2.93
CA ASP A 229 12.44 13.91 -1.69
C ASP A 229 11.44 12.83 -1.30
N LEU A 230 11.01 12.83 -0.04
CA LEU A 230 10.13 11.82 0.50
C LEU A 230 8.80 12.44 0.97
N TYR A 231 7.68 11.86 0.52
CA TYR A 231 6.35 12.22 1.01
C TYR A 231 5.72 11.04 1.73
N THR A 232 5.29 11.27 2.97
CA THR A 232 4.69 10.25 3.81
C THR A 232 3.21 10.51 4.03
N THR A 233 2.45 9.43 4.12
CA THR A 233 1.01 9.51 4.43
C THR A 233 0.68 8.64 5.62
N ALA A 234 -0.17 9.18 6.51
CA ALA A 234 -0.62 8.51 7.72
C ALA A 234 -2.14 8.35 7.71
N TYR A 235 -2.63 7.23 8.26
CA TYR A 235 -4.04 6.90 8.21
C TYR A 235 -4.81 7.39 9.43
N PHE A 236 -4.33 7.08 10.64
CA PHE A 236 -4.94 7.54 11.88
C PHE A 236 -4.17 8.73 12.48
N PRO A 237 -4.85 9.63 13.21
CA PRO A 237 -4.17 10.67 13.98
C PRO A 237 -3.33 10.03 15.09
N ASP A 238 -2.28 10.76 15.49
CA ASP A 238 -1.42 10.35 16.57
C ASP A 238 -2.22 10.06 17.85
N HIS A 239 -1.75 9.12 18.66
CA HIS A 239 -2.40 8.60 19.86
C HIS A 239 -3.68 7.78 19.64
N PHE A 240 -4.13 7.60 18.39
CA PHE A 240 -5.30 6.75 18.11
C PHE A 240 -5.02 5.29 18.50
N ILE A 241 -3.82 4.81 18.22
CA ILE A 241 -3.39 3.44 18.48
C ILE A 241 -3.30 3.17 20.00
N GLU A 242 -2.74 4.08 20.77
CA GLU A 242 -2.63 3.95 22.23
C GLU A 242 -3.99 3.78 22.91
N HIS A 243 -4.99 4.53 22.50
CA HIS A 243 -6.32 4.47 23.09
C HIS A 243 -7.11 3.23 22.69
N SER A 244 -6.85 2.67 21.52
CA SER A 244 -7.51 1.45 21.04
C SER A 244 -7.02 0.19 21.74
N HIS A 245 -5.79 0.16 22.25
CA HIS A 245 -5.26 -0.94 23.06
C HIS A 245 -5.98 -1.10 24.41
N ALA A 246 -6.62 -0.05 24.90
CA ALA A 246 -7.41 -0.08 26.14
C ALA A 246 -8.82 -0.68 25.99
N GLY A 247 -9.20 -1.15 24.80
CA GLY A 247 -10.47 -1.86 24.56
C GLY A 247 -11.67 -0.95 24.33
N GLY A 248 -11.46 0.34 24.02
CA GLY A 248 -12.49 1.29 23.67
C GLY A 248 -12.12 2.14 22.46
N LEU A 249 -13.09 2.69 21.76
CA LEU A 249 -12.84 3.77 20.81
C LEU A 249 -12.27 4.97 21.56
N PRO A 250 -11.31 5.72 21.01
CA PRO A 250 -10.76 6.91 21.65
C PRO A 250 -11.88 7.86 22.05
N THR A 251 -11.86 8.33 23.29
CA THR A 251 -12.79 9.36 23.76
C THR A 251 -12.52 10.66 23.00
N GLY A 252 -13.46 11.09 22.18
CA GLY A 252 -13.34 12.26 21.30
C GLY A 252 -13.52 11.93 19.82
N VAL A 253 -13.55 10.67 19.43
CA VAL A 253 -13.91 10.20 18.08
C VAL A 253 -15.39 9.81 18.06
N GLU A 254 -16.26 10.69 18.57
CA GLU A 254 -17.72 10.45 18.61
C GLU A 254 -18.36 10.35 17.23
N ASN A 255 -17.64 10.73 16.16
CA ASN A 255 -18.14 10.71 14.79
C ASN A 255 -17.09 10.16 13.82
N PHE A 256 -16.65 8.92 14.04
CA PHE A 256 -15.82 8.22 13.06
C PHE A 256 -16.67 7.91 11.82
N VAL A 257 -16.67 8.84 10.87
CA VAL A 257 -17.37 8.66 9.60
C VAL A 257 -16.34 8.27 8.54
N TYR A 258 -16.49 7.08 7.99
CA TYR A 258 -15.57 6.55 6.95
C TYR A 258 -15.48 7.41 5.67
N HIS A 259 -16.37 8.37 5.45
CA HIS A 259 -16.53 9.02 4.15
C HIS A 259 -16.26 10.53 4.10
N ASP A 260 -16.09 11.22 5.21
CA ASP A 260 -15.82 12.67 5.27
C ASP A 260 -15.02 13.02 6.52
N SER A 261 -14.00 12.23 6.83
CA SER A 261 -13.29 12.36 8.07
C SER A 261 -12.05 13.25 7.89
N ASN A 262 -12.02 14.38 8.58
CA ASN A 262 -10.83 15.20 8.79
C ASN A 262 -9.92 14.63 9.90
N LEU A 263 -10.05 13.34 10.20
CA LEU A 263 -9.33 12.63 11.24
C LEU A 263 -8.22 11.75 10.65
N GLY A 264 -7.58 12.17 9.57
CA GLY A 264 -6.38 11.55 9.05
C GLY A 264 -5.16 11.86 9.92
N GLY A 265 -4.14 11.02 9.88
CA GLY A 265 -2.83 11.33 10.43
C GLY A 265 -2.13 12.44 9.64
N THR A 266 -1.10 13.01 10.22
CA THR A 266 -0.32 14.08 9.58
C THR A 266 0.53 13.50 8.45
N ASN A 267 0.34 14.02 7.24
CA ASN A 267 1.20 13.75 6.12
C ASN A 267 2.39 14.69 6.15
N ILE A 268 3.57 14.23 5.75
CA ILE A 268 4.82 15.00 5.86
C ILE A 268 5.56 14.95 4.53
N LEU A 269 6.01 16.12 4.05
CA LEU A 269 6.97 16.25 2.98
C LEU A 269 8.35 16.54 3.56
N LEU A 270 9.28 15.65 3.31
CA LEU A 270 10.65 15.72 3.76
C LEU A 270 11.54 16.04 2.56
N ARG A 271 12.11 17.25 2.54
CA ARG A 271 13.13 17.61 1.57
C ARG A 271 14.43 16.89 1.89
N ASN A 272 15.04 16.35 0.88
CA ASN A 272 16.34 15.69 0.97
C ASN A 272 17.45 16.75 0.98
N ASP A 273 18.18 16.85 2.08
CA ASP A 273 19.36 17.72 2.23
C ASP A 273 20.61 16.83 2.49
N VAL A 274 20.65 15.62 1.91
CA VAL A 274 21.80 14.70 2.03
C VAL A 274 23.03 15.31 1.36
N ALA A 275 24.12 15.37 2.06
CA ALA A 275 25.38 15.91 1.53
C ALA A 275 26.56 15.25 2.25
N ASP A 276 27.48 14.66 1.51
CA ASP A 276 28.60 13.91 2.02
C ASP A 276 28.12 12.81 3.00
N ASP A 277 28.61 12.79 4.25
CA ASP A 277 28.20 11.84 5.29
C ASP A 277 26.98 12.28 6.12
N ARG A 278 26.32 13.38 5.75
CA ARG A 278 25.15 13.88 6.48
C ARG A 278 23.86 13.49 5.77
N TRP A 279 23.02 12.76 6.47
CA TRP A 279 21.73 12.29 6.00
C TRP A 279 20.61 13.10 6.66
N ASP A 280 20.52 14.38 6.26
CA ASP A 280 19.57 15.35 6.78
C ASP A 280 18.34 15.41 5.87
N PHE A 281 17.16 15.38 6.50
CA PHE A 281 15.87 15.55 5.84
C PHE A 281 15.08 16.63 6.56
N LEU A 282 14.63 17.63 5.82
CA LEU A 282 13.92 18.77 6.39
C LEU A 282 12.41 18.66 6.14
N ASP A 283 11.60 18.69 7.20
CA ASP A 283 10.15 18.85 7.06
C ASP A 283 9.81 20.21 6.50
N VAL A 284 9.29 20.24 5.28
CA VAL A 284 8.89 21.45 4.54
C VAL A 284 7.38 21.52 4.31
N THR A 285 6.60 20.64 4.90
CA THR A 285 5.16 20.47 4.68
C THR A 285 4.40 21.78 4.80
N GLU A 286 4.61 22.53 5.89
CA GLU A 286 3.95 23.83 6.12
C GLU A 286 4.43 24.87 5.11
N GLN A 287 5.73 24.87 4.77
CA GLN A 287 6.35 25.86 3.88
C GLN A 287 5.77 25.79 2.46
N VAL A 288 5.38 24.59 2.01
CA VAL A 288 4.80 24.36 0.68
C VAL A 288 3.27 24.31 0.69
N GLY A 289 2.63 24.47 1.85
CA GLY A 289 1.17 24.52 2.00
C GLY A 289 0.49 23.15 1.92
N LEU A 290 1.18 22.06 2.25
CA LEU A 290 0.61 20.71 2.27
C LEU A 290 0.05 20.30 3.64
N ASP A 291 0.12 21.18 4.64
CA ASP A 291 -0.42 20.98 5.99
C ASP A 291 -1.93 21.17 6.10
N MET A 292 -2.56 21.70 5.05
CA MET A 292 -3.95 22.19 5.08
C MET A 292 -5.02 21.09 4.91
N ASN A 293 -4.64 19.87 4.57
CA ASN A 293 -5.62 18.81 4.29
C ASN A 293 -5.11 17.42 4.69
N ASN A 294 -5.42 17.01 5.93
CA ASN A 294 -5.19 15.66 6.42
C ASN A 294 -6.48 14.82 6.40
N ALA A 295 -7.38 15.08 5.45
CA ALA A 295 -8.61 14.32 5.30
C ALA A 295 -8.31 12.92 4.74
N ARG A 296 -8.99 11.91 5.30
CA ARG A 296 -9.05 10.57 4.70
C ARG A 296 -10.09 10.53 3.59
N PHE A 297 -9.77 9.86 2.52
CA PHE A 297 -10.68 9.59 1.41
C PHE A 297 -11.09 8.12 1.36
#